data_32b134203da1a0ed9e0ee38974f3f7e3
#
_entry.id   32b134203da1a0ed9e0ee38974f3f7e3
#
_cell.length_a   1.000
_cell.length_b   1.000
_cell.length_c   1.000
_cell.angle_alpha   90.00
_cell.angle_beta   90.00
_cell.angle_gamma   90.00
#
_symmetry.space_group_name_H-M   'P 1'
#
loop_
_entity.id
_entity.type
_entity.pdbx_description
1 polymer ?
#
loop_
_entity_poly.entity_id
_entity_poly.type
_entity_poly.pdbx_seq_one_letter_code
_entity_poly.pdbx_strand_id
1 'polypeptide(L)'
;MYNDFLSDPKNPAYESIPAEFASLDRKSTITNKDVEKAFAGLSKSVQAQKLEPTMDTVRRVGNMYTASLYGGLASLLSNVESASLQGKRILMYSFGSGSAASFFAIKVAGDVSNISKTLDLKARLDAMEVVPCQSYVDSLKLREATHNAVEYKPVGDKSKLWPGSYYLREVDSMYRRFYERTPKA
;
A
#
# COMPACT_ATOMS: atom_id res chain seq x y z
N MET A 1 -5.28 -15.56 -16.76
CA MET A 1 -6.43 -15.29 -17.65
C MET A 1 -6.20 -15.77 -19.09
N TYR A 2 -5.20 -15.25 -19.86
CA TYR A 2 -5.03 -15.70 -21.26
C TYR A 2 -4.77 -17.23 -21.37
N ASN A 3 -3.92 -17.81 -20.54
CA ASN A 3 -3.69 -19.25 -20.53
C ASN A 3 -4.94 -20.06 -20.14
N ASP A 4 -5.77 -19.52 -19.23
CA ASP A 4 -7.01 -20.16 -18.83
C ASP A 4 -8.03 -20.10 -19.96
N PHE A 5 -8.09 -18.96 -20.67
CA PHE A 5 -8.87 -18.81 -21.89
C PHE A 5 -8.45 -19.82 -22.97
N LEU A 6 -7.14 -20.02 -23.19
CA LEU A 6 -6.67 -21.02 -24.15
C LEU A 6 -7.05 -22.45 -23.77
N SER A 7 -7.15 -22.73 -22.47
CA SER A 7 -7.56 -24.05 -21.98
C SER A 7 -9.05 -24.34 -22.17
N ASP A 8 -9.88 -23.30 -22.08
CA ASP A 8 -11.33 -23.39 -22.25
C ASP A 8 -11.90 -22.07 -22.83
N PRO A 9 -11.75 -21.86 -24.15
CA PRO A 9 -12.24 -20.63 -24.82
C PRO A 9 -13.76 -20.46 -24.79
N LYS A 10 -14.52 -21.54 -24.52
CA LYS A 10 -15.98 -21.52 -24.45
C LYS A 10 -16.52 -21.26 -23.04
N ASN A 11 -15.65 -21.10 -22.06
CA ASN A 11 -16.07 -20.77 -20.71
C ASN A 11 -16.85 -19.46 -20.70
N PRO A 12 -18.05 -19.39 -20.10
CA PRO A 12 -18.86 -18.18 -20.04
C PRO A 12 -18.14 -16.96 -19.47
N ALA A 13 -17.12 -17.17 -18.64
CA ALA A 13 -16.28 -16.09 -18.11
C ALA A 13 -15.52 -15.31 -19.20
N TYR A 14 -15.38 -15.88 -20.39
CA TYR A 14 -14.66 -15.31 -21.54
C TYR A 14 -15.57 -14.94 -22.71
N GLU A 15 -16.88 -14.91 -22.51
CA GLU A 15 -17.87 -14.62 -23.58
C GLU A 15 -17.59 -13.29 -24.32
N SER A 16 -17.03 -12.31 -23.62
CA SER A 16 -16.67 -11.00 -24.20
C SER A 16 -15.32 -10.99 -24.93
N ILE A 17 -14.57 -12.10 -24.93
CA ILE A 17 -13.26 -12.20 -25.58
C ILE A 17 -13.44 -12.75 -27.00
N PRO A 18 -12.90 -12.10 -28.03
CA PRO A 18 -12.97 -12.61 -29.41
C PRO A 18 -12.37 -14.01 -29.52
N ALA A 19 -13.15 -14.94 -30.09
CA ALA A 19 -12.75 -16.35 -30.19
C ALA A 19 -11.46 -16.56 -31.02
N GLU A 20 -11.23 -15.67 -31.99
CA GLU A 20 -10.01 -15.68 -32.84
C GLU A 20 -8.73 -15.50 -32.01
N PHE A 21 -8.78 -14.92 -30.81
CA PHE A 21 -7.59 -14.78 -29.96
C PHE A 21 -7.03 -16.13 -29.50
N ALA A 22 -7.85 -17.19 -29.51
CA ALA A 22 -7.38 -18.54 -29.18
C ALA A 22 -6.43 -19.14 -30.23
N SER A 23 -6.48 -18.65 -31.48
CA SER A 23 -5.65 -19.11 -32.58
C SER A 23 -4.37 -18.29 -32.81
N LEU A 24 -4.17 -17.22 -32.03
CA LEU A 24 -2.99 -16.36 -32.18
C LEU A 24 -1.72 -17.06 -31.65
N ASP A 25 -0.60 -16.82 -32.37
CA ASP A 25 0.71 -17.22 -31.84
C ASP A 25 1.00 -16.50 -30.51
N ARG A 26 1.42 -17.28 -29.51
CA ARG A 26 1.64 -16.76 -28.15
C ARG A 26 2.62 -15.60 -28.11
N LYS A 27 3.67 -15.63 -28.94
CA LYS A 27 4.67 -14.55 -28.95
C LYS A 27 4.06 -13.24 -29.45
N SER A 28 3.19 -13.33 -30.46
CA SER A 28 2.50 -12.15 -31.00
C SER A 28 1.52 -11.51 -30.01
N THR A 29 0.94 -12.30 -29.09
CA THR A 29 -0.01 -11.78 -28.10
C THR A 29 0.64 -10.89 -27.04
N ILE A 30 1.94 -11.02 -26.79
CA ILE A 30 2.66 -10.23 -25.77
C ILE A 30 2.64 -8.73 -26.09
N THR A 31 2.69 -8.39 -27.38
CA THR A 31 2.71 -7.00 -27.85
C THR A 31 1.37 -6.57 -28.49
N ASN A 32 0.40 -7.47 -28.55
CA ASN A 32 -0.90 -7.21 -29.18
C ASN A 32 -1.80 -6.40 -28.24
N LYS A 33 -2.03 -5.14 -28.60
CA LYS A 33 -2.83 -4.19 -27.80
C LYS A 33 -4.30 -4.56 -27.73
N ASP A 34 -4.86 -5.24 -28.70
CA ASP A 34 -6.27 -5.65 -28.69
C ASP A 34 -6.48 -6.80 -27.70
N VAL A 35 -5.55 -7.76 -27.66
CA VAL A 35 -5.54 -8.81 -26.65
C VAL A 35 -5.41 -8.21 -25.25
N GLU A 36 -4.44 -7.32 -25.04
CA GLU A 36 -4.24 -6.63 -23.77
C GLU A 36 -5.52 -5.91 -23.31
N LYS A 37 -6.13 -5.12 -24.19
CA LYS A 37 -7.33 -4.33 -23.92
C LYS A 37 -8.54 -5.22 -23.57
N ALA A 38 -8.74 -6.31 -24.30
CA ALA A 38 -9.84 -7.23 -24.05
C ALA A 38 -9.73 -7.88 -22.67
N PHE A 39 -8.56 -8.43 -22.32
CA PHE A 39 -8.34 -9.06 -21.00
C PHE A 39 -8.26 -8.05 -19.86
N ALA A 40 -7.76 -6.83 -20.10
CA ALA A 40 -7.85 -5.74 -19.14
C ALA A 40 -9.31 -5.33 -18.88
N GLY A 41 -10.14 -5.27 -19.93
CA GLY A 41 -11.58 -5.04 -19.82
C GLY A 41 -12.27 -6.09 -18.93
N LEU A 42 -12.00 -7.35 -19.20
CA LEU A 42 -12.54 -8.49 -18.45
C LEU A 42 -12.12 -8.47 -16.95
N SER A 43 -10.91 -8.01 -16.66
CA SER A 43 -10.41 -7.99 -15.27
C SER A 43 -10.97 -6.86 -14.40
N LYS A 44 -11.59 -5.83 -14.98
CA LYS A 44 -12.05 -4.62 -14.25
C LYS A 44 -12.98 -4.91 -13.09
N SER A 45 -13.95 -5.79 -13.26
CA SER A 45 -14.90 -6.13 -12.19
C SER A 45 -14.21 -6.83 -11.01
N VAL A 46 -13.30 -7.75 -11.32
CA VAL A 46 -12.51 -8.47 -10.30
C VAL A 46 -11.55 -7.51 -9.59
N GLN A 47 -10.93 -6.60 -10.34
CA GLN A 47 -10.06 -5.56 -9.79
C GLN A 47 -10.83 -4.64 -8.84
N ALA A 48 -11.99 -4.15 -9.26
CA ALA A 48 -12.85 -3.30 -8.44
C ALA A 48 -13.28 -3.99 -7.14
N GLN A 49 -13.60 -5.28 -7.20
CA GLN A 49 -14.04 -6.03 -6.04
C GLN A 49 -12.91 -6.43 -5.10
N LYS A 50 -11.77 -6.86 -5.63
CA LYS A 50 -10.71 -7.52 -4.85
C LYS A 50 -9.52 -6.61 -4.56
N LEU A 51 -9.21 -5.67 -5.44
CA LEU A 51 -8.01 -4.83 -5.32
C LEU A 51 -8.33 -3.41 -4.84
N GLU A 52 -9.37 -2.78 -5.39
CA GLU A 52 -9.74 -1.40 -5.02
C GLU A 52 -9.84 -1.16 -3.50
N PRO A 53 -10.47 -2.04 -2.71
CA PRO A 53 -10.56 -1.83 -1.26
C PRO A 53 -9.21 -1.79 -0.54
N THR A 54 -8.11 -2.23 -1.18
CA THR A 54 -6.77 -2.25 -0.59
C THR A 54 -5.94 -1.00 -0.91
N MET A 55 -6.47 -0.04 -1.69
CA MET A 55 -5.66 0.97 -2.36
C MET A 55 -5.55 2.32 -1.64
N ASP A 56 -6.26 2.57 -0.54
CA ASP A 56 -6.30 3.89 0.11
C ASP A 56 -4.92 4.36 0.57
N THR A 57 -4.18 3.52 1.30
CA THR A 57 -2.84 3.87 1.78
C THR A 57 -1.86 4.10 0.63
N VAL A 58 -1.93 3.27 -0.41
CA VAL A 58 -1.05 3.39 -1.58
C VAL A 58 -1.29 4.72 -2.31
N ARG A 59 -2.55 5.12 -2.47
CA ARG A 59 -2.92 6.37 -3.15
C ARG A 59 -2.61 7.62 -2.35
N ARG A 60 -2.76 7.56 -1.04
CA ARG A 60 -2.64 8.72 -0.16
C ARG A 60 -1.24 8.88 0.42
N VAL A 61 -0.54 7.80 0.71
CA VAL A 61 0.79 7.79 1.35
C VAL A 61 1.90 7.47 0.34
N GLY A 62 1.59 6.69 -0.69
CA GLY A 62 2.57 6.20 -1.66
C GLY A 62 3.33 4.98 -1.15
N ASN A 63 4.58 4.84 -1.59
CA ASN A 63 5.42 3.71 -1.21
C ASN A 63 5.86 3.80 0.27
N MET A 64 5.55 2.76 1.02
CA MET A 64 5.97 2.59 2.42
C MET A 64 6.96 1.42 2.59
N TYR A 65 7.59 0.97 1.51
CA TYR A 65 8.49 -0.18 1.47
C TYR A 65 7.85 -1.44 2.07
N THR A 66 8.46 -2.09 3.04
CA THR A 66 7.94 -3.29 3.70
C THR A 66 6.59 -3.09 4.37
N ALA A 67 6.24 -1.87 4.75
CA ALA A 67 4.94 -1.55 5.35
C ALA A 67 3.81 -1.44 4.31
N SER A 68 4.10 -1.28 3.00
CA SER A 68 3.08 -1.11 1.97
C SER A 68 2.10 -2.28 1.90
N LEU A 69 2.58 -3.50 2.08
CA LEU A 69 1.74 -4.71 2.11
C LEU A 69 0.70 -4.65 3.24
N TYR A 70 1.15 -4.25 4.43
CA TYR A 70 0.27 -4.11 5.60
C TYR A 70 -0.62 -2.87 5.52
N GLY A 71 -0.16 -1.80 4.83
CA GLY A 71 -1.00 -0.66 4.49
C GLY A 71 -2.18 -1.06 3.59
N GLY A 72 -1.94 -1.94 2.61
CA GLY A 72 -3.00 -2.54 1.80
C GLY A 72 -3.99 -3.37 2.64
N LEU A 73 -3.47 -4.18 3.58
CA LEU A 73 -4.31 -4.92 4.51
C LEU A 73 -5.15 -3.97 5.40
N ALA A 74 -4.54 -2.94 5.95
CA ALA A 74 -5.23 -1.93 6.75
C ALA A 74 -6.36 -1.24 5.96
N SER A 75 -6.11 -0.90 4.68
CA SER A 75 -7.12 -0.35 3.78
C SER A 75 -8.28 -1.32 3.57
N LEU A 76 -7.99 -2.60 3.32
CA LEU A 76 -9.02 -3.63 3.15
C LEU A 76 -9.92 -3.74 4.38
N LEU A 77 -9.32 -3.84 5.58
CA LEU A 77 -10.07 -3.96 6.84
C LEU A 77 -10.88 -2.71 7.18
N SER A 78 -10.50 -1.55 6.65
CA SER A 78 -11.21 -0.27 6.84
C SER A 78 -12.31 -0.03 5.82
N ASN A 79 -12.24 -0.66 4.64
CA ASN A 79 -13.16 -0.45 3.53
C ASN A 79 -14.21 -1.56 3.37
N VAL A 80 -13.99 -2.73 3.96
CA VAL A 80 -14.88 -3.88 3.81
C VAL A 80 -15.43 -4.28 5.18
N GLU A 81 -16.75 -4.40 5.26
CA GLU A 81 -17.44 -4.83 6.47
C GLU A 81 -16.92 -6.17 6.99
N SER A 82 -16.66 -6.24 8.30
CA SER A 82 -16.11 -7.42 8.95
C SER A 82 -16.90 -8.71 8.64
N ALA A 83 -18.22 -8.63 8.61
CA ALA A 83 -19.08 -9.76 8.29
C ALA A 83 -18.83 -10.32 6.87
N SER A 84 -18.54 -9.45 5.91
CA SER A 84 -18.24 -9.84 4.53
C SER A 84 -16.87 -10.51 4.39
N LEU A 85 -15.95 -10.27 5.32
CA LEU A 85 -14.60 -10.85 5.35
C LEU A 85 -14.54 -12.20 6.07
N GLN A 86 -15.54 -12.54 6.88
CA GLN A 86 -15.56 -13.79 7.66
C GLN A 86 -15.31 -15.02 6.78
N GLY A 87 -14.37 -15.86 7.21
CA GLY A 87 -13.99 -17.08 6.51
C GLY A 87 -13.22 -16.86 5.19
N LYS A 88 -13.09 -15.64 4.71
CA LYS A 88 -12.34 -15.33 3.49
C LYS A 88 -10.84 -15.50 3.69
N ARG A 89 -10.14 -15.76 2.57
CA ARG A 89 -8.67 -15.74 2.52
C ARG A 89 -8.20 -14.47 1.83
N ILE A 90 -7.34 -13.74 2.51
CA ILE A 90 -6.67 -12.56 1.99
C ILE A 90 -5.31 -13.02 1.49
N LEU A 91 -5.06 -12.84 0.19
CA LEU A 91 -3.77 -13.16 -0.42
C LEU A 91 -2.82 -11.98 -0.22
N MET A 92 -1.65 -12.26 0.30
CA MET A 92 -0.59 -11.30 0.58
C MET A 92 0.60 -11.63 -0.29
N TYR A 93 1.01 -10.67 -1.13
CA TYR A 93 2.17 -10.82 -1.99
C TYR A 93 3.07 -9.60 -1.92
N SER A 94 4.34 -9.81 -1.72
CA SER A 94 5.34 -8.75 -1.74
C SER A 94 6.64 -9.27 -2.32
N PHE A 95 7.35 -8.42 -3.04
CA PHE A 95 8.70 -8.71 -3.49
C PHE A 95 9.60 -7.48 -3.31
N GLY A 96 10.90 -7.71 -3.21
CA GLY A 96 11.90 -6.67 -3.09
C GLY A 96 13.00 -6.81 -4.14
N SER A 97 13.72 -5.71 -4.42
CA SER A 97 14.80 -5.66 -5.42
C SER A 97 16.01 -6.54 -5.08
N GLY A 98 16.07 -7.18 -3.90
CA GLY A 98 17.06 -8.18 -3.52
C GLY A 98 16.74 -9.61 -4.01
N SER A 99 15.83 -9.76 -5.00
CA SER A 99 15.34 -11.03 -5.55
C SER A 99 14.62 -11.93 -4.54
N ALA A 100 14.07 -11.34 -3.47
CA ALA A 100 13.24 -12.04 -2.50
C ALA A 100 11.77 -11.71 -2.71
N ALA A 101 10.91 -12.73 -2.72
CA ALA A 101 9.46 -12.58 -2.78
C ALA A 101 8.79 -13.49 -1.75
N SER A 102 7.68 -13.02 -1.19
CA SER A 102 6.84 -13.80 -0.30
C SER A 102 5.40 -13.78 -0.79
N PHE A 103 4.79 -14.95 -0.81
CA PHE A 103 3.37 -15.11 -1.10
C PHE A 103 2.73 -16.01 -0.03
N PHE A 104 1.74 -15.47 0.67
CA PHE A 104 1.05 -16.22 1.71
C PHE A 104 -0.43 -15.79 1.80
N ALA A 105 -1.23 -16.56 2.52
CA ALA A 105 -2.62 -16.26 2.74
C ALA A 105 -2.93 -16.14 4.23
N ILE A 106 -3.78 -15.17 4.58
CA ILE A 106 -4.36 -15.00 5.90
C ILE A 106 -5.83 -15.38 5.84
N LYS A 107 -6.31 -16.25 6.73
CA LYS A 107 -7.74 -16.56 6.86
C LYS A 107 -8.34 -15.65 7.93
N VAL A 108 -9.42 -14.98 7.61
CA VAL A 108 -10.19 -14.20 8.58
C VAL A 108 -11.01 -15.19 9.43
N ALA A 109 -10.58 -15.40 10.66
CA ALA A 109 -11.16 -16.40 11.56
C ALA A 109 -12.24 -15.84 12.51
N GLY A 110 -12.34 -14.51 12.65
CA GLY A 110 -13.25 -13.85 13.58
C GLY A 110 -13.57 -12.42 13.19
N ASP A 111 -14.28 -11.72 14.05
CA ASP A 111 -14.63 -10.32 13.87
C ASP A 111 -13.38 -9.43 13.90
N VAL A 112 -13.22 -8.63 12.85
CA VAL A 112 -12.09 -7.69 12.68
C VAL A 112 -12.52 -6.22 12.90
N SER A 113 -13.74 -5.96 13.32
CA SER A 113 -14.29 -4.61 13.50
C SER A 113 -13.48 -3.77 14.50
N ASN A 114 -12.96 -4.40 15.57
CA ASN A 114 -12.10 -3.72 16.53
C ASN A 114 -10.77 -3.25 15.92
N ILE A 115 -10.22 -4.02 14.98
CA ILE A 115 -9.00 -3.64 14.26
C ILE A 115 -9.29 -2.40 13.41
N SER A 116 -10.37 -2.42 12.64
CA SER A 116 -10.80 -1.29 11.81
C SER A 116 -11.03 -0.02 12.65
N LYS A 117 -11.75 -0.14 13.76
CA LYS A 117 -12.00 0.98 14.70
C LYS A 117 -10.71 1.55 15.29
N THR A 118 -9.78 0.68 15.72
CA THR A 118 -8.50 1.12 16.30
C THR A 118 -7.60 1.76 15.26
N LEU A 119 -7.59 1.25 14.04
CA LEU A 119 -6.87 1.84 12.92
C LEU A 119 -7.37 3.24 12.60
N ASP A 120 -8.67 3.45 12.62
CA ASP A 120 -9.32 4.71 12.24
C ASP A 120 -8.68 5.32 10.98
N LEU A 121 -8.40 4.43 10.00
CA LEU A 121 -7.53 4.75 8.87
C LEU A 121 -8.05 5.91 8.04
N LYS A 122 -9.36 5.93 7.80
CA LYS A 122 -9.99 6.94 6.94
C LYS A 122 -9.85 8.33 7.53
N ALA A 123 -10.22 8.49 8.81
CA ALA A 123 -10.08 9.77 9.50
C ALA A 123 -8.62 10.24 9.59
N ARG A 124 -7.69 9.32 9.82
CA ARG A 124 -6.25 9.63 9.83
C ARG A 124 -5.72 10.06 8.46
N LEU A 125 -6.14 9.40 7.39
CA LEU A 125 -5.77 9.80 6.03
C LEU A 125 -6.38 11.16 5.66
N ASP A 126 -7.62 11.42 6.08
CA ASP A 126 -8.29 12.69 5.80
C ASP A 126 -7.73 13.86 6.62
N ALA A 127 -7.16 13.58 7.80
CA ALA A 127 -6.46 14.56 8.63
C ALA A 127 -5.03 14.88 8.13
N MET A 128 -4.54 14.24 7.07
CA MET A 128 -3.24 14.56 6.51
C MET A 128 -3.18 15.99 5.99
N GLU A 129 -2.16 16.74 6.44
CA GLU A 129 -1.92 18.11 5.99
C GLU A 129 -1.34 18.11 4.58
N VAL A 130 -1.98 18.87 3.68
CA VAL A 130 -1.44 19.13 2.35
C VAL A 130 -0.53 20.35 2.42
N VAL A 131 0.74 20.18 2.10
CA VAL A 131 1.74 21.24 2.15
C VAL A 131 2.28 21.57 0.76
N PRO A 132 2.83 22.77 0.52
CA PRO A 132 3.49 23.10 -0.75
C PRO A 132 4.66 22.14 -1.03
N CYS A 133 4.91 21.83 -2.30
CA CYS A 133 6.06 21.01 -2.71
C CYS A 133 7.40 21.55 -2.22
N GLN A 134 7.51 22.87 -2.08
CA GLN A 134 8.71 23.52 -1.53
C GLN A 134 9.03 23.05 -0.11
N SER A 135 8.01 22.83 0.74
CA SER A 135 8.19 22.31 2.10
C SER A 135 8.86 20.92 2.10
N TYR A 136 8.55 20.09 1.11
CA TYR A 136 9.22 18.80 0.92
C TYR A 136 10.70 18.98 0.56
N VAL A 137 10.99 19.87 -0.39
CA VAL A 137 12.37 20.18 -0.80
C VAL A 137 13.18 20.75 0.37
N ASP A 138 12.59 21.64 1.15
CA ASP A 138 13.27 22.27 2.32
C ASP A 138 13.52 21.23 3.43
N SER A 139 12.60 20.28 3.63
CA SER A 139 12.79 19.16 4.56
C SER A 139 13.96 18.26 4.14
N LEU A 140 14.11 17.98 2.84
CA LEU A 140 15.25 17.21 2.33
C LEU A 140 16.57 17.96 2.49
N LYS A 141 16.61 19.26 2.19
CA LYS A 141 17.78 20.10 2.39
C LYS A 141 18.19 20.17 3.85
N LEU A 142 17.22 20.33 4.76
CA LEU A 142 17.48 20.31 6.19
C LEU A 142 18.08 18.97 6.62
N ARG A 143 17.55 17.86 6.13
CA ARG A 143 18.06 16.52 6.42
C ARG A 143 19.49 16.33 5.89
N GLU A 144 19.79 16.83 4.70
CA GLU A 144 21.15 16.82 4.11
C GLU A 144 22.11 17.65 4.98
N ALA A 145 21.75 18.88 5.31
CA ALA A 145 22.57 19.78 6.12
C ALA A 145 22.83 19.27 7.55
N THR A 146 21.93 18.46 8.10
CA THR A 146 22.03 17.91 9.46
C THR A 146 22.48 16.45 9.49
N HIS A 147 22.87 15.90 8.35
CA HIS A 147 23.37 14.53 8.27
C HIS A 147 24.67 14.38 9.08
N ASN A 148 24.69 13.46 10.02
CA ASN A 148 25.80 13.23 10.96
C ASN A 148 26.25 14.49 11.74
N ALA A 149 25.35 15.44 11.97
CA ALA A 149 25.65 16.61 12.79
C ALA A 149 25.87 16.21 14.26
N VAL A 150 26.86 16.85 14.88
CA VAL A 150 27.13 16.81 16.33
C VAL A 150 26.67 18.12 16.96
N GLU A 151 26.48 18.09 18.29
CA GLU A 151 26.00 19.26 19.05
C GLU A 151 24.74 19.87 18.43
N TYR A 152 23.87 19.00 17.93
CA TYR A 152 22.71 19.35 17.13
C TYR A 152 21.40 19.20 17.94
N LYS A 153 20.54 20.22 17.84
CA LYS A 153 19.17 20.19 18.32
C LYS A 153 18.21 20.30 17.14
N PRO A 154 17.28 19.34 16.95
CA PRO A 154 16.27 19.42 15.90
C PRO A 154 15.41 20.68 16.00
N VAL A 155 15.12 21.27 14.86
CA VAL A 155 14.34 22.54 14.74
C VAL A 155 12.86 22.32 14.40
N GLY A 156 12.41 21.07 14.29
CA GLY A 156 11.02 20.74 13.96
C GLY A 156 10.01 21.19 15.04
N ASP A 157 8.80 21.50 14.62
CA ASP A 157 7.70 21.87 15.51
C ASP A 157 7.18 20.61 16.24
N LYS A 158 7.45 20.52 17.54
CA LYS A 158 7.04 19.41 18.40
C LYS A 158 5.53 19.35 18.61
N SER A 159 4.80 20.46 18.46
CA SER A 159 3.34 20.49 18.63
C SER A 159 2.60 19.69 17.55
N LYS A 160 3.23 19.47 16.41
CA LYS A 160 2.71 18.66 15.30
C LYS A 160 2.90 17.14 15.51
N LEU A 161 3.61 16.74 16.55
CA LEU A 161 3.83 15.33 16.84
C LEU A 161 2.60 14.71 17.49
N TRP A 162 2.30 13.49 17.10
CA TRP A 162 1.22 12.71 17.72
C TRP A 162 1.49 12.50 19.21
N PRO A 163 0.46 12.57 20.08
CA PRO A 163 0.63 12.30 21.50
C PRO A 163 1.28 10.94 21.76
N GLY A 164 2.28 10.92 22.65
CA GLY A 164 3.04 9.72 22.97
C GLY A 164 4.15 9.36 21.97
N SER A 165 4.43 10.18 20.95
CA SER A 165 5.52 9.95 19.99
C SER A 165 6.89 10.23 20.60
N TYR A 166 7.87 9.41 20.24
CA TYR A 166 9.27 9.70 20.57
C TYR A 166 9.86 10.63 19.51
N TYR A 167 10.70 11.55 19.95
CA TYR A 167 11.44 12.46 19.08
C TYR A 167 12.88 12.64 19.56
N LEU A 168 13.78 12.95 18.62
CA LEU A 168 15.16 13.29 18.94
C LEU A 168 15.18 14.66 19.61
N ARG A 169 15.68 14.73 20.86
CA ARG A 169 15.86 15.99 21.58
C ARG A 169 17.16 16.68 21.18
N GLU A 170 18.27 15.92 21.17
CA GLU A 170 19.60 16.44 20.84
C GLU A 170 20.56 15.31 20.46
N VAL A 171 21.64 15.70 19.80
CA VAL A 171 22.85 14.90 19.58
C VAL A 171 24.01 15.65 20.21
N ASP A 172 24.79 15.00 21.06
CA ASP A 172 25.96 15.63 21.71
C ASP A 172 27.23 15.57 20.84
N SER A 173 28.34 16.06 21.39
CA SER A 173 29.66 16.06 20.73
C SER A 173 30.22 14.65 20.48
N MET A 174 29.71 13.63 21.14
CA MET A 174 30.10 12.22 20.97
C MET A 174 29.12 11.43 20.10
N TYR A 175 28.26 12.11 19.31
CA TYR A 175 27.21 11.52 18.47
C TYR A 175 26.14 10.72 19.23
N ARG A 176 26.06 10.83 20.56
CA ARG A 176 25.00 10.18 21.33
C ARG A 176 23.68 10.89 21.12
N ARG A 177 22.63 10.13 20.83
CA ARG A 177 21.28 10.64 20.57
C ARG A 177 20.44 10.52 21.83
N PHE A 178 19.84 11.63 22.23
CA PHE A 178 18.91 11.70 23.36
C PHE A 178 17.49 11.89 22.85
N TYR A 179 16.60 11.04 23.32
CA TYR A 179 15.20 11.04 22.89
C TYR A 179 14.29 11.45 24.04
N GLU A 180 13.23 12.12 23.70
CA GLU A 180 12.12 12.43 24.60
C GLU A 180 10.81 11.92 24.00
N ARG A 181 9.77 11.93 24.81
CA ARG A 181 8.44 11.51 24.39
C ARG A 181 7.44 12.64 24.64
N THR A 182 6.57 12.91 23.65
CA THR A 182 5.45 13.84 23.86
C THR A 182 4.49 13.28 24.92
N PRO A 183 3.80 14.14 25.69
CA PRO A 183 2.78 13.68 26.61
C PRO A 183 1.78 12.74 25.92
N LYS A 184 1.28 11.76 26.67
CA LYS A 184 0.15 10.93 26.20
C LYS A 184 -1.13 11.76 26.36
N ALA A 185 -2.06 11.61 25.42
CA ALA A 185 -3.40 12.17 25.55
C ALA A 185 -4.16 11.49 26.69
#